data_37545fd8b70559cf8212f76f19500134
#
_entry.id   37545fd8b70559cf8212f76f19500134
#
_cell.length_a   1.000
_cell.length_b   1.000
_cell.length_c   1.000
_cell.angle_alpha   90.00
_cell.angle_beta   90.00
_cell.angle_gamma   90.00
#
_symmetry.space_group_name_H-M   'P 1'
#
loop_
_entity.id
_entity.type
_entity.pdbx_description
1 polymer ?
#
loop_
_entity_poly.entity_id
_entity_poly.type
_entity_poly.pdbx_seq_one_letter_code
_entity_poly.pdbx_strand_id
1 'polypeptide(L)'
;MSIDLHLHSANSDGTESPEAIIRRAIELQLEAVSITDHEYLTKIPENQDIEIIKGVEVSVSWEKLEKSNPFAGIHLLLYFVEDGSPVDSFLETIRTLKNTRNMEIIDNLQNEGLDISQSDLDSFITKVPGRPHIASILKDKGHVVSINEAFIKYLGNGKIGDSRSHQPDIKKIINLSQESKCLVFIAHPHTLMSNDKYSKKEDWVNESFYELIEELAGFGINGLETNYSSYSKNVSSQISKIAKKLNLLECGGSDYHGDIKPNINLGFGYENSPIKVPYTFLNDMKEKHGQL
;
A
#
# COMPACT_ATOMS: atom_id res chain seq x y z
N MET A 1 -22.74 -2.43 -7.74
CA MET A 1 -21.58 -2.11 -8.56
C MET A 1 -20.53 -1.53 -7.64
N SER A 2 -19.29 -1.95 -7.76
CA SER A 2 -18.19 -1.57 -6.87
C SER A 2 -16.88 -1.59 -7.65
N ILE A 3 -15.90 -0.84 -7.18
CA ILE A 3 -14.53 -0.85 -7.70
C ILE A 3 -13.57 -1.35 -6.63
N ASP A 4 -12.35 -1.77 -7.00
CA ASP A 4 -11.27 -2.11 -6.08
C ASP A 4 -9.97 -1.51 -6.61
N LEU A 5 -9.54 -0.41 -6.01
CA LEU A 5 -8.42 0.38 -6.50
C LEU A 5 -7.11 0.13 -5.73
N HIS A 6 -7.05 -0.93 -4.89
CA HIS A 6 -5.85 -1.24 -4.12
C HIS A 6 -5.64 -2.76 -4.07
N LEU A 7 -4.81 -3.26 -4.98
CA LEU A 7 -4.53 -4.68 -5.18
C LEU A 7 -3.04 -4.92 -5.40
N HIS A 8 -2.52 -6.05 -4.91
CA HIS A 8 -1.14 -6.46 -5.09
C HIS A 8 -1.04 -7.79 -5.82
N SER A 9 -0.17 -7.83 -6.81
CA SER A 9 0.13 -9.02 -7.61
C SER A 9 1.48 -9.65 -7.22
N ALA A 10 1.82 -10.76 -7.86
CA ALA A 10 3.12 -11.41 -7.73
C ALA A 10 4.30 -10.54 -8.24
N ASN A 11 4.05 -9.39 -8.87
CA ASN A 11 5.10 -8.44 -9.20
C ASN A 11 5.67 -7.74 -7.97
N SER A 12 4.88 -7.62 -6.89
CA SER A 12 5.38 -7.16 -5.59
C SER A 12 5.26 -8.28 -4.54
N ASP A 13 4.35 -8.19 -3.63
CA ASP A 13 4.18 -9.10 -2.49
C ASP A 13 2.80 -9.78 -2.45
N GLY A 14 2.05 -9.75 -3.54
CA GLY A 14 0.91 -10.64 -3.74
C GLY A 14 1.34 -12.02 -4.25
N THR A 15 0.41 -12.98 -4.30
CA THR A 15 0.70 -14.35 -4.75
C THR A 15 0.09 -14.69 -6.10
N GLU A 16 -0.83 -13.88 -6.61
CA GLU A 16 -1.49 -14.12 -7.91
C GLU A 16 -0.88 -13.25 -9.02
N SER A 17 -0.89 -13.77 -10.26
CA SER A 17 -0.48 -12.95 -11.40
C SER A 17 -1.47 -11.82 -11.67
N PRO A 18 -1.04 -10.70 -12.30
CA PRO A 18 -1.93 -9.63 -12.70
C PRO A 18 -3.15 -10.10 -13.49
N GLU A 19 -2.95 -11.04 -14.41
CA GLU A 19 -4.01 -11.60 -15.25
C GLU A 19 -5.01 -12.44 -14.45
N ALA A 20 -4.55 -13.14 -13.41
CA ALA A 20 -5.43 -13.90 -12.53
C ALA A 20 -6.31 -12.96 -11.69
N ILE A 21 -5.73 -11.86 -11.18
CA ILE A 21 -6.45 -10.83 -10.45
C ILE A 21 -7.53 -10.19 -11.33
N ILE A 22 -7.18 -9.78 -12.56
CA ILE A 22 -8.14 -9.18 -13.50
C ILE A 22 -9.29 -10.14 -13.82
N ARG A 23 -8.99 -11.41 -14.13
CA ARG A 23 -10.02 -12.41 -14.39
C ARG A 23 -10.98 -12.57 -13.21
N ARG A 24 -10.44 -12.64 -11.99
CA ARG A 24 -11.24 -12.74 -10.77
C ARG A 24 -12.07 -11.49 -10.53
N ALA A 25 -11.55 -10.31 -10.80
CA ALA A 25 -12.29 -9.06 -10.69
C ALA A 25 -13.50 -9.02 -11.66
N ILE A 26 -13.33 -9.53 -12.89
CA ILE A 26 -14.43 -9.68 -13.87
C ILE A 26 -15.49 -10.66 -13.34
N GLU A 27 -15.07 -11.84 -12.83
CA GLU A 27 -15.97 -12.82 -12.22
C GLU A 27 -16.78 -12.25 -11.05
N LEU A 28 -16.17 -11.35 -10.26
CA LEU A 28 -16.81 -10.64 -9.16
C LEU A 28 -17.65 -9.43 -9.61
N GLN A 29 -17.71 -9.17 -10.92
CA GLN A 29 -18.46 -8.06 -11.52
C GLN A 29 -18.03 -6.67 -10.97
N LEU A 30 -16.74 -6.49 -10.69
CA LEU A 30 -16.19 -5.17 -10.41
C LEU A 30 -16.19 -4.32 -11.69
N GLU A 31 -16.46 -3.02 -11.54
CA GLU A 31 -16.51 -2.08 -12.67
C GLU A 31 -15.12 -1.56 -13.06
N ALA A 32 -14.26 -1.39 -12.04
CA ALA A 32 -12.88 -0.94 -12.25
C ALA A 32 -11.95 -1.52 -11.18
N VAL A 33 -10.68 -1.66 -11.54
CA VAL A 33 -9.61 -2.10 -10.64
C VAL A 33 -8.33 -1.30 -10.86
N SER A 34 -7.48 -1.25 -9.82
CA SER A 34 -6.09 -0.82 -9.95
C SER A 34 -5.19 -1.84 -9.25
N ILE A 35 -4.24 -2.41 -9.99
CA ILE A 35 -3.14 -3.18 -9.38
C ILE A 35 -2.07 -2.16 -9.02
N THR A 36 -1.89 -1.97 -7.71
CA THR A 36 -1.02 -0.95 -7.12
C THR A 36 0.19 -1.60 -6.47
N ASP A 37 0.88 -2.47 -7.20
CA ASP A 37 2.07 -3.16 -6.72
C ASP A 37 3.07 -2.20 -6.07
N HIS A 38 3.74 -2.64 -5.01
CA HIS A 38 4.73 -1.82 -4.31
C HIS A 38 5.87 -1.41 -5.24
N GLU A 39 6.08 -0.09 -5.40
CA GLU A 39 7.17 0.53 -6.16
C GLU A 39 7.39 -0.06 -7.57
N TYR A 40 6.34 -0.62 -8.16
CA TYR A 40 6.37 -1.17 -9.50
C TYR A 40 5.07 -0.88 -10.27
N LEU A 41 5.17 -0.16 -11.37
CA LEU A 41 4.04 0.07 -12.25
C LEU A 41 3.79 -1.20 -13.07
N THR A 42 2.78 -1.96 -12.66
CA THR A 42 2.44 -3.23 -13.31
C THR A 42 1.83 -2.98 -14.68
N LYS A 43 2.44 -3.59 -15.69
CA LYS A 43 1.94 -3.54 -17.07
C LYS A 43 0.84 -4.57 -17.24
N ILE A 44 -0.36 -4.10 -17.51
CA ILE A 44 -1.54 -4.92 -17.73
C ILE A 44 -2.01 -4.65 -19.16
N PRO A 45 -2.24 -5.69 -19.97
CA PRO A 45 -2.87 -5.52 -21.27
C PRO A 45 -4.24 -4.86 -21.14
N GLU A 46 -4.59 -4.00 -22.09
CA GLU A 46 -5.92 -3.43 -22.14
C GLU A 46 -6.97 -4.54 -22.10
N ASN A 47 -7.99 -4.34 -21.29
CA ASN A 47 -9.12 -5.27 -21.18
C ASN A 47 -10.41 -4.48 -21.42
N GLN A 48 -11.31 -5.04 -22.25
CA GLN A 48 -12.57 -4.41 -22.59
C GLN A 48 -13.71 -4.76 -21.64
N ASP A 49 -13.50 -5.80 -20.78
CA ASP A 49 -14.53 -6.29 -19.87
C ASP A 49 -14.51 -5.61 -18.50
N ILE A 50 -13.41 -4.90 -18.17
CA ILE A 50 -13.24 -4.17 -16.91
C ILE A 50 -12.34 -2.96 -17.13
N GLU A 51 -12.64 -1.87 -16.46
CA GLU A 51 -11.77 -0.70 -16.50
C GLU A 51 -10.54 -0.90 -15.60
N ILE A 52 -9.34 -0.59 -16.12
CA ILE A 52 -8.07 -0.75 -15.41
C ILE A 52 -7.43 0.62 -15.25
N ILE A 53 -7.19 1.03 -14.01
CA ILE A 53 -6.49 2.27 -13.68
C ILE A 53 -5.03 1.95 -13.38
N LYS A 54 -4.10 2.57 -14.10
CA LYS A 54 -2.67 2.45 -13.79
C LYS A 54 -2.37 3.10 -12.44
N GLY A 55 -1.81 2.32 -11.53
CA GLY A 55 -1.48 2.79 -10.18
C GLY A 55 -0.28 2.07 -9.59
N VAL A 56 0.25 2.62 -8.53
CA VAL A 56 1.38 2.07 -7.77
C VAL A 56 1.24 2.48 -6.31
N GLU A 57 1.59 1.59 -5.38
CA GLU A 57 1.74 1.94 -3.97
C GLU A 57 3.21 2.19 -3.65
N VAL A 58 3.53 3.32 -3.02
CA VAL A 58 4.89 3.72 -2.67
C VAL A 58 5.02 3.91 -1.16
N SER A 59 5.94 3.17 -0.55
CA SER A 59 6.32 3.37 0.85
C SER A 59 7.20 4.62 0.96
N VAL A 60 6.85 5.52 1.88
CA VAL A 60 7.56 6.79 2.06
C VAL A 60 7.94 7.02 3.52
N SER A 61 8.95 7.85 3.75
CA SER A 61 9.34 8.35 5.05
C SER A 61 8.80 9.76 5.29
N TRP A 62 8.49 10.05 6.54
CA TRP A 62 8.18 11.39 7.02
C TRP A 62 8.77 11.56 8.42
N GLU A 63 9.89 12.26 8.50
CA GLU A 63 10.70 12.39 9.70
C GLU A 63 9.88 12.85 10.94
N LYS A 64 8.93 13.78 10.73
CA LYS A 64 8.06 14.24 11.83
C LYS A 64 7.21 13.11 12.40
N LEU A 65 6.61 12.29 11.51
CA LEU A 65 5.78 11.15 11.93
C LEU A 65 6.63 10.11 12.64
N GLU A 66 7.79 9.76 12.09
CA GLU A 66 8.69 8.75 12.66
C GLU A 66 9.22 9.13 14.03
N LYS A 67 9.51 10.44 14.25
CA LYS A 67 9.93 10.96 15.56
C LYS A 67 8.81 10.94 16.59
N SER A 68 7.57 11.21 16.17
CA SER A 68 6.41 11.23 17.07
C SER A 68 5.84 9.84 17.34
N ASN A 69 5.92 8.93 16.35
CA ASN A 69 5.40 7.58 16.43
C ASN A 69 6.32 6.61 15.64
N PRO A 70 7.30 5.97 16.30
CA PRO A 70 8.25 5.07 15.64
C PRO A 70 7.60 3.81 15.06
N PHE A 71 6.36 3.50 15.41
CA PHE A 71 5.61 2.35 14.87
C PHE A 71 4.73 2.71 13.67
N ALA A 72 4.53 3.99 13.41
CA ALA A 72 3.74 4.45 12.26
C ALA A 72 4.42 4.10 10.93
N GLY A 73 3.60 3.90 9.90
CA GLY A 73 4.02 3.76 8.51
C GLY A 73 3.17 4.64 7.62
N ILE A 74 3.72 5.07 6.52
CA ILE A 74 3.00 5.84 5.52
C ILE A 74 3.25 5.30 4.12
N HIS A 75 2.16 5.00 3.41
CA HIS A 75 2.18 4.61 2.01
C HIS A 75 1.31 5.56 1.21
N LEU A 76 1.71 5.78 -0.03
CA LEU A 76 0.99 6.60 -0.99
C LEU A 76 0.49 5.72 -2.14
N LEU A 77 -0.79 5.84 -2.48
CA LEU A 77 -1.34 5.31 -3.73
C LEU A 77 -1.25 6.41 -4.78
N LEU A 78 -0.58 6.10 -5.88
CA LEU A 78 -0.47 6.98 -7.04
C LEU A 78 -1.33 6.42 -8.15
N TYR A 79 -2.23 7.24 -8.71
CA TYR A 79 -3.12 6.83 -9.79
C TYR A 79 -2.90 7.63 -11.06
N PHE A 80 -3.24 7.04 -12.20
CA PHE A 80 -3.02 7.59 -13.54
C PHE A 80 -1.53 7.81 -13.85
N VAL A 81 -0.69 6.89 -13.37
CA VAL A 81 0.75 6.91 -13.62
C VAL A 81 1.03 6.51 -15.05
N GLU A 82 1.70 7.36 -15.82
CA GLU A 82 2.10 7.05 -17.18
C GLU A 82 3.47 6.37 -17.23
N ASP A 83 3.63 5.40 -18.14
CA ASP A 83 4.92 4.74 -18.39
C ASP A 83 5.97 5.77 -18.80
N GLY A 84 7.14 5.70 -18.19
CA GLY A 84 8.26 6.62 -18.45
C GLY A 84 8.11 8.02 -17.85
N SER A 85 7.08 8.27 -17.05
CA SER A 85 6.92 9.51 -16.29
C SER A 85 8.06 9.70 -15.27
N PRO A 86 8.28 10.92 -14.75
CA PRO A 86 9.26 11.17 -13.69
C PRO A 86 9.12 10.26 -12.47
N VAL A 87 7.88 10.00 -12.03
CA VAL A 87 7.64 9.09 -10.90
C VAL A 87 7.95 7.64 -11.27
N ASP A 88 7.51 7.15 -12.44
CA ASP A 88 7.80 5.78 -12.88
C ASP A 88 9.33 5.53 -12.99
N SER A 89 10.05 6.48 -13.58
CA SER A 89 11.52 6.41 -13.64
C SER A 89 12.17 6.40 -12.25
N PHE A 90 11.60 7.10 -11.27
CA PHE A 90 12.11 7.13 -9.91
C PHE A 90 11.83 5.84 -9.13
N LEU A 91 10.77 5.08 -9.49
CA LEU A 91 10.48 3.78 -8.87
C LEU A 91 11.66 2.80 -8.99
N GLU A 92 12.44 2.85 -10.08
CA GLU A 92 13.64 2.01 -10.22
C GLU A 92 14.69 2.34 -9.15
N THR A 93 14.87 3.63 -8.86
CA THR A 93 15.77 4.07 -7.77
C THR A 93 15.28 3.54 -6.43
N ILE A 94 13.98 3.60 -6.16
CA ILE A 94 13.40 3.08 -4.90
C ILE A 94 13.63 1.57 -4.80
N ARG A 95 13.42 0.81 -5.89
CA ARG A 95 13.68 -0.64 -5.89
C ARG A 95 15.14 -0.97 -5.60
N THR A 96 16.07 -0.19 -6.13
CA THR A 96 17.51 -0.34 -5.82
C THR A 96 17.77 -0.13 -4.32
N LEU A 97 17.21 0.93 -3.73
CA LEU A 97 17.31 1.17 -2.28
C LEU A 97 16.68 0.04 -1.46
N LYS A 98 15.54 -0.50 -1.90
CA LYS A 98 14.90 -1.65 -1.25
C LYS A 98 15.78 -2.90 -1.29
N ASN A 99 16.49 -3.16 -2.38
CA ASN A 99 17.41 -4.29 -2.47
C ASN A 99 18.57 -4.14 -1.47
N THR A 100 19.19 -2.96 -1.38
CA THR A 100 20.21 -2.66 -0.37
C THR A 100 19.68 -2.90 1.05
N ARG A 101 18.51 -2.38 1.34
CA ARG A 101 17.81 -2.58 2.61
C ARG A 101 17.58 -4.07 2.92
N ASN A 102 17.14 -4.86 1.94
CA ASN A 102 16.87 -6.28 2.16
C ASN A 102 18.14 -7.04 2.54
N MET A 103 19.27 -6.70 1.93
CA MET A 103 20.59 -7.25 2.32
C MET A 103 20.93 -6.92 3.77
N GLU A 104 20.77 -5.65 4.18
CA GLU A 104 21.00 -5.23 5.57
C GLU A 104 20.08 -5.96 6.56
N ILE A 105 18.79 -6.16 6.20
CA ILE A 105 17.87 -6.93 7.04
C ILE A 105 18.33 -8.37 7.19
N ILE A 106 18.74 -9.01 6.10
CA ILE A 106 19.25 -10.40 6.11
C ILE A 106 20.50 -10.49 6.97
N ASP A 107 21.47 -9.60 6.82
CA ASP A 107 22.69 -9.57 7.64
C ASP A 107 22.35 -9.40 9.14
N ASN A 108 21.40 -8.52 9.46
CA ASN A 108 20.96 -8.32 10.84
C ASN A 108 20.30 -9.58 11.42
N LEU A 109 19.46 -10.27 10.63
CA LEU A 109 18.80 -11.51 11.05
C LEU A 109 19.82 -12.65 11.25
N GLN A 110 20.84 -12.74 10.38
CA GLN A 110 21.94 -13.70 10.54
C GLN A 110 22.74 -13.44 11.83
N ASN A 111 23.01 -12.17 12.16
CA ASN A 111 23.67 -11.79 13.40
C ASN A 111 22.86 -12.18 14.66
N GLU A 112 21.54 -12.28 14.56
CA GLU A 112 20.66 -12.83 15.60
C GLU A 112 20.60 -14.38 15.59
N GLY A 113 21.37 -15.04 14.73
CA GLY A 113 21.45 -16.50 14.63
C GLY A 113 20.33 -17.15 13.80
N LEU A 114 19.61 -16.38 13.00
CA LEU A 114 18.57 -16.92 12.12
C LEU A 114 19.19 -17.44 10.81
N ASP A 115 18.80 -18.65 10.40
CA ASP A 115 19.22 -19.23 9.12
C ASP A 115 18.39 -18.62 7.99
N ILE A 116 18.92 -17.58 7.38
CA ILE A 116 18.35 -16.89 6.20
C ILE A 116 19.50 -16.38 5.33
N SER A 117 19.29 -16.34 4.02
CA SER A 117 20.31 -15.87 3.06
C SER A 117 19.68 -15.04 1.93
N GLN A 118 20.52 -14.29 1.22
CA GLN A 118 20.10 -13.57 0.02
C GLN A 118 19.57 -14.55 -1.05
N SER A 119 20.15 -15.74 -1.18
CA SER A 119 19.68 -16.75 -2.14
C SER A 119 18.27 -17.26 -1.84
N ASP A 120 17.85 -17.27 -0.57
CA ASP A 120 16.47 -17.60 -0.21
C ASP A 120 15.51 -16.51 -0.76
N LEU A 121 15.89 -15.23 -0.64
CA LEU A 121 15.09 -14.12 -1.16
C LEU A 121 15.08 -14.10 -2.69
N ASP A 122 16.19 -14.39 -3.34
CA ASP A 122 16.33 -14.43 -4.80
C ASP A 122 15.52 -15.59 -5.44
N SER A 123 15.08 -16.56 -4.66
CA SER A 123 14.22 -17.65 -5.14
C SER A 123 12.79 -17.21 -5.48
N PHE A 124 12.36 -16.06 -4.97
CA PHE A 124 11.04 -15.51 -5.29
C PHE A 124 11.00 -14.90 -6.69
N ILE A 125 9.97 -15.27 -7.46
CA ILE A 125 9.72 -14.68 -8.78
C ILE A 125 8.89 -13.39 -8.57
N THR A 126 9.58 -12.30 -8.22
CA THR A 126 8.95 -11.00 -8.01
C THR A 126 9.83 -9.87 -8.58
N LYS A 127 9.24 -8.72 -8.89
CA LYS A 127 9.96 -7.52 -9.31
C LYS A 127 10.44 -6.68 -8.12
N VAL A 128 9.79 -6.85 -6.97
CA VAL A 128 10.05 -6.05 -5.77
C VAL A 128 10.09 -6.95 -4.53
N PRO A 129 11.20 -7.70 -4.30
CA PRO A 129 11.33 -8.45 -3.06
C PRO A 129 11.32 -7.51 -1.84
N GLY A 130 10.69 -7.94 -0.77
CA GLY A 130 10.53 -7.11 0.42
C GLY A 130 10.32 -7.90 1.70
N ARG A 131 10.05 -7.18 2.79
CA ARG A 131 9.82 -7.77 4.12
C ARG A 131 8.78 -8.90 4.17
N PRO A 132 7.67 -8.88 3.41
CA PRO A 132 6.75 -10.03 3.38
C PRO A 132 7.40 -11.32 2.88
N HIS A 133 8.29 -11.24 1.87
CA HIS A 133 9.05 -12.39 1.37
C HIS A 133 10.03 -12.91 2.43
N ILE A 134 10.75 -12.00 3.11
CA ILE A 134 11.64 -12.36 4.25
C ILE A 134 10.82 -13.03 5.35
N ALA A 135 9.61 -12.53 5.66
CA ALA A 135 8.71 -13.14 6.63
C ALA A 135 8.29 -14.55 6.22
N SER A 136 8.03 -14.78 4.92
CA SER A 136 7.71 -16.11 4.38
C SER A 136 8.89 -17.07 4.56
N ILE A 137 10.12 -16.65 4.24
CA ILE A 137 11.32 -17.45 4.44
C ILE A 137 11.48 -17.84 5.91
N LEU A 138 11.35 -16.88 6.84
CA LEU A 138 11.44 -17.15 8.28
C LEU A 138 10.40 -18.15 8.75
N LYS A 139 9.19 -18.10 8.22
CA LYS A 139 8.11 -19.06 8.51
C LYS A 139 8.45 -20.43 7.92
N ASP A 140 8.85 -20.51 6.68
CA ASP A 140 9.11 -21.76 5.97
C ASP A 140 10.31 -22.51 6.57
N LYS A 141 11.28 -21.78 7.12
CA LYS A 141 12.43 -22.33 7.87
C LYS A 141 12.12 -22.60 9.35
N GLY A 142 10.90 -22.33 9.81
CA GLY A 142 10.46 -22.65 11.18
C GLY A 142 10.94 -21.69 12.27
N HIS A 143 11.47 -20.51 11.91
CA HIS A 143 11.87 -19.49 12.89
C HIS A 143 10.68 -18.78 13.52
N VAL A 144 9.55 -18.77 12.82
CA VAL A 144 8.25 -18.22 13.26
C VAL A 144 7.11 -19.12 12.79
N VAL A 145 5.94 -19.03 13.44
CA VAL A 145 4.77 -19.83 13.06
C VAL A 145 3.87 -19.12 12.02
N SER A 146 4.07 -17.82 11.80
CA SER A 146 3.27 -17.04 10.86
C SER A 146 4.01 -15.80 10.34
N ILE A 147 3.59 -15.30 9.19
CA ILE A 147 4.03 -14.01 8.63
C ILE A 147 3.87 -12.88 9.67
N ASN A 148 2.72 -12.86 10.35
CA ASN A 148 2.44 -11.87 11.38
C ASN A 148 3.46 -11.92 12.53
N GLU A 149 3.81 -13.11 13.00
CA GLU A 149 4.83 -13.26 14.05
C GLU A 149 6.19 -12.75 13.60
N ALA A 150 6.58 -12.96 12.33
CA ALA A 150 7.83 -12.43 11.79
C ALA A 150 7.87 -10.89 11.87
N PHE A 151 6.76 -10.23 11.55
CA PHE A 151 6.67 -8.76 11.68
C PHE A 151 6.71 -8.30 13.14
N ILE A 152 6.03 -8.98 14.05
CA ILE A 152 6.02 -8.64 15.47
C ILE A 152 7.42 -8.78 16.08
N LYS A 153 8.14 -9.86 15.75
CA LYS A 153 9.44 -10.16 16.35
C LYS A 153 10.60 -9.43 15.70
N TYR A 154 10.63 -9.37 14.35
CA TYR A 154 11.85 -9.04 13.61
C TYR A 154 11.68 -7.92 12.58
N LEU A 155 10.58 -7.85 11.82
CA LEU A 155 10.51 -7.07 10.57
C LEU A 155 9.68 -5.77 10.68
N GLY A 156 8.92 -5.61 11.75
CA GLY A 156 8.10 -4.42 11.95
C GLY A 156 8.91 -3.16 12.23
N ASN A 157 8.27 -2.01 12.15
CA ASN A 157 8.90 -0.74 12.48
C ASN A 157 9.39 -0.76 13.94
N GLY A 158 10.57 -0.20 14.20
CA GLY A 158 11.24 -0.25 15.50
C GLY A 158 11.86 -1.60 15.87
N LYS A 159 11.89 -2.56 14.94
CA LYS A 159 12.53 -3.87 15.08
C LYS A 159 13.85 -3.92 14.30
N ILE A 160 14.59 -5.01 14.44
CA ILE A 160 15.86 -5.26 13.74
C ILE A 160 15.75 -5.14 12.20
N GLY A 161 14.59 -5.46 11.64
CA GLY A 161 14.27 -5.31 10.23
C GLY A 161 13.59 -3.97 9.88
N ASP A 162 13.60 -2.97 10.78
CA ASP A 162 13.16 -1.62 10.44
C ASP A 162 14.09 -1.00 9.39
N SER A 163 13.51 -0.47 8.36
CA SER A 163 14.23 -0.08 7.16
C SER A 163 13.74 1.23 6.55
N ARG A 164 13.11 2.06 7.35
CA ARG A 164 12.56 3.35 6.88
C ARG A 164 13.61 4.32 6.37
N SER A 165 14.86 4.19 6.84
CA SER A 165 15.99 5.00 6.35
C SER A 165 16.23 4.88 4.84
N HIS A 166 15.71 3.83 4.19
CA HIS A 166 15.82 3.61 2.75
C HIS A 166 14.56 4.03 1.97
N GLN A 167 13.56 4.58 2.65
CA GLN A 167 12.35 5.08 1.99
C GLN A 167 12.57 6.51 1.49
N PRO A 168 12.01 6.90 0.33
CA PRO A 168 12.06 8.29 -0.11
C PRO A 168 11.23 9.18 0.80
N ASP A 169 11.67 10.43 0.97
CA ASP A 169 10.87 11.43 1.67
C ASP A 169 9.54 11.66 0.95
N ILE A 170 8.45 11.78 1.73
CA ILE A 170 7.09 11.95 1.22
C ILE A 170 6.95 13.14 0.24
N LYS A 171 7.60 14.27 0.54
CA LYS A 171 7.53 15.46 -0.32
C LYS A 171 8.19 15.23 -1.67
N LYS A 172 9.25 14.38 -1.70
CA LYS A 172 9.90 13.99 -2.96
C LYS A 172 8.94 13.26 -3.88
N ILE A 173 8.16 12.31 -3.32
CA ILE A 173 7.17 11.56 -4.11
C ILE A 173 6.03 12.47 -4.55
N ILE A 174 5.51 13.32 -3.66
CA ILE A 174 4.44 14.27 -4.02
C ILE A 174 4.89 15.20 -5.16
N ASN A 175 6.10 15.75 -5.10
CA ASN A 175 6.62 16.62 -6.16
C ASN A 175 6.75 15.88 -7.50
N LEU A 176 7.31 14.66 -7.48
CA LEU A 176 7.43 13.82 -8.69
C LEU A 176 6.04 13.47 -9.26
N SER A 177 5.06 13.25 -8.38
CA SER A 177 3.68 12.96 -8.80
C SER A 177 3.02 14.17 -9.48
N GLN A 178 3.28 15.38 -8.99
CA GLN A 178 2.82 16.61 -9.64
C GLN A 178 3.47 16.81 -11.01
N GLU A 179 4.79 16.60 -11.12
CA GLU A 179 5.52 16.62 -12.40
C GLU A 179 4.99 15.57 -13.39
N SER A 180 4.56 14.42 -12.86
CA SER A 180 4.00 13.30 -13.63
C SER A 180 2.51 13.43 -13.91
N LYS A 181 1.84 14.46 -13.39
CA LYS A 181 0.39 14.67 -13.48
C LYS A 181 -0.44 13.50 -12.96
N CYS A 182 0.04 12.74 -11.99
CA CYS A 182 -0.73 11.69 -11.33
C CYS A 182 -1.33 12.15 -10.00
N LEU A 183 -2.38 11.48 -9.56
CA LEU A 183 -3.04 11.76 -8.29
C LEU A 183 -2.40 10.97 -7.14
N VAL A 184 -2.28 11.60 -5.96
CA VAL A 184 -1.65 11.04 -4.76
C VAL A 184 -2.67 10.89 -3.64
N PHE A 185 -2.79 9.68 -3.10
CA PHE A 185 -3.66 9.37 -1.97
C PHE A 185 -2.88 8.75 -0.82
N ILE A 186 -3.32 8.98 0.41
CA ILE A 186 -2.82 8.21 1.57
C ILE A 186 -3.51 6.85 1.57
N ALA A 187 -2.70 5.79 1.47
CA ALA A 187 -3.14 4.41 1.60
C ALA A 187 -3.43 4.07 3.07
N HIS A 188 -4.46 3.25 3.33
CA HIS A 188 -4.80 2.69 4.65
C HIS A 188 -4.38 3.58 5.85
N PRO A 189 -4.93 4.81 5.96
CA PRO A 189 -4.44 5.87 6.85
C PRO A 189 -4.41 5.53 8.35
N HIS A 190 -5.00 4.40 8.80
CA HIS A 190 -4.84 3.91 10.17
C HIS A 190 -3.38 3.64 10.55
N THR A 191 -2.52 3.36 9.58
CA THR A 191 -1.09 3.10 9.82
C THR A 191 -0.33 4.32 10.32
N LEU A 192 -0.86 5.53 10.10
CA LEU A 192 -0.31 6.77 10.64
C LEU A 192 -0.45 6.86 12.17
N MET A 193 -1.49 6.22 12.72
CA MET A 193 -1.87 6.31 14.14
C MET A 193 -1.52 5.05 14.94
N SER A 194 -1.15 3.97 14.27
CA SER A 194 -1.02 2.67 14.91
C SER A 194 0.23 2.61 15.79
N ASN A 195 0.04 2.38 17.08
CA ASN A 195 1.08 1.88 17.97
C ASN A 195 1.11 0.35 18.00
N ASP A 196 0.03 -0.27 17.52
CA ASP A 196 -0.13 -1.70 17.32
C ASP A 196 -0.96 -1.91 16.04
N LYS A 197 -0.35 -2.49 15.01
CA LYS A 197 -1.00 -2.77 13.71
C LYS A 197 -2.31 -3.54 13.82
N TYR A 198 -2.59 -4.08 15.00
CA TYR A 198 -3.72 -4.97 15.26
C TYR A 198 -4.67 -4.44 16.33
N SER A 199 -4.52 -3.18 16.75
CA SER A 199 -5.51 -2.55 17.62
C SER A 199 -6.85 -2.47 16.90
N LYS A 200 -7.80 -3.29 17.32
CA LYS A 200 -9.20 -3.24 16.85
C LYS A 200 -9.97 -2.02 17.36
N LYS A 201 -9.29 -1.07 17.99
CA LYS A 201 -9.92 0.15 18.48
C LYS A 201 -10.17 1.10 17.31
N GLU A 202 -11.39 1.54 17.16
CA GLU A 202 -11.82 2.50 16.15
C GLU A 202 -11.58 3.97 16.59
N ASP A 203 -10.93 4.20 17.73
CA ASP A 203 -10.72 5.52 18.34
C ASP A 203 -9.51 6.28 17.77
N TRP A 204 -8.83 5.71 16.79
CA TRP A 204 -7.71 6.35 16.12
C TRP A 204 -8.13 7.49 15.18
N VAL A 205 -9.39 7.54 14.73
CA VAL A 205 -9.92 8.67 13.95
C VAL A 205 -10.31 9.79 14.94
N ASN A 206 -9.34 10.55 15.36
CA ASN A 206 -9.45 11.60 16.38
C ASN A 206 -8.83 12.92 15.89
N GLU A 207 -8.71 13.92 16.77
CA GLU A 207 -8.15 15.23 16.42
C GLU A 207 -6.70 15.14 15.94
N SER A 208 -5.86 14.31 16.58
CA SER A 208 -4.46 14.14 16.12
C SER A 208 -4.38 13.54 14.73
N PHE A 209 -5.29 12.63 14.38
CA PHE A 209 -5.40 12.11 13.01
C PHE A 209 -5.82 13.22 12.05
N TYR A 210 -6.81 14.03 12.40
CA TYR A 210 -7.23 15.18 11.60
C TYR A 210 -6.07 16.14 11.31
N GLU A 211 -5.31 16.53 12.35
CA GLU A 211 -4.14 17.41 12.23
C GLU A 211 -3.06 16.83 11.28
N LEU A 212 -2.79 15.52 11.36
CA LEU A 212 -1.86 14.85 10.45
C LEU A 212 -2.34 14.91 9.01
N ILE A 213 -3.63 14.62 8.75
CA ILE A 213 -4.19 14.67 7.40
C ILE A 213 -4.23 16.11 6.86
N GLU A 214 -4.55 17.09 7.68
CA GLU A 214 -4.52 18.51 7.30
C GLU A 214 -3.10 18.96 6.87
N GLU A 215 -2.08 18.53 7.61
CA GLU A 215 -0.69 18.81 7.23
C GLU A 215 -0.30 18.11 5.91
N LEU A 216 -0.69 16.85 5.74
CA LEU A 216 -0.45 16.11 4.50
C LEU A 216 -1.19 16.72 3.29
N ALA A 217 -2.41 17.22 3.51
CA ALA A 217 -3.14 18.00 2.51
C ALA A 217 -2.35 19.25 2.10
N GLY A 218 -1.71 19.93 3.07
CA GLY A 218 -0.81 21.05 2.82
C GLY A 218 0.44 20.70 1.99
N PHE A 219 0.86 19.43 1.96
CA PHE A 219 1.95 18.97 1.08
C PHE A 219 1.48 18.74 -0.36
N GLY A 220 0.18 18.66 -0.60
CA GLY A 220 -0.41 18.51 -1.93
C GLY A 220 -0.89 17.10 -2.26
N ILE A 221 -1.22 16.27 -1.26
CA ILE A 221 -1.97 15.03 -1.53
C ILE A 221 -3.35 15.37 -2.09
N ASN A 222 -3.88 14.49 -2.96
CA ASN A 222 -5.17 14.68 -3.60
C ASN A 222 -6.31 14.00 -2.86
N GLY A 223 -6.04 12.97 -2.07
CA GLY A 223 -7.11 12.22 -1.43
C GLY A 223 -6.66 11.23 -0.34
N LEU A 224 -7.67 10.48 0.15
CA LEU A 224 -7.53 9.47 1.19
C LEU A 224 -8.21 8.16 0.77
N GLU A 225 -7.63 7.04 1.18
CA GLU A 225 -8.32 5.77 1.16
C GLU A 225 -9.33 5.70 2.32
N THR A 226 -10.60 5.92 2.00
CA THR A 226 -11.69 5.98 2.97
C THR A 226 -12.42 4.65 3.16
N ASN A 227 -12.34 3.77 2.15
CA ASN A 227 -12.88 2.43 2.18
C ASN A 227 -11.74 1.42 2.08
N TYR A 228 -11.51 0.67 3.15
CA TYR A 228 -10.43 -0.30 3.25
C TYR A 228 -10.93 -1.60 3.89
N SER A 229 -10.29 -2.73 3.56
CA SER A 229 -10.77 -4.07 3.95
C SER A 229 -11.05 -4.24 5.45
N SER A 230 -10.31 -3.58 6.33
CA SER A 230 -10.49 -3.69 7.78
C SER A 230 -11.37 -2.60 8.40
N TYR A 231 -11.90 -1.65 7.60
CA TYR A 231 -12.68 -0.54 8.14
C TYR A 231 -14.16 -0.91 8.29
N SER A 232 -14.70 -0.66 9.48
CA SER A 232 -16.15 -0.65 9.67
C SER A 232 -16.79 0.52 8.92
N LYS A 233 -18.10 0.45 8.70
CA LYS A 233 -18.84 1.58 8.11
C LYS A 233 -18.68 2.87 8.91
N ASN A 234 -18.52 2.76 10.23
CA ASN A 234 -18.34 3.91 11.11
C ASN A 234 -16.97 4.58 10.84
N VAL A 235 -15.89 3.81 10.78
CA VAL A 235 -14.53 4.30 10.46
C VAL A 235 -14.52 4.94 9.08
N SER A 236 -15.01 4.25 8.05
CA SER A 236 -15.09 4.80 6.69
C SER A 236 -15.85 6.12 6.65
N SER A 237 -16.99 6.21 7.37
CA SER A 237 -17.78 7.45 7.44
C SER A 237 -17.04 8.59 8.14
N GLN A 238 -16.25 8.30 9.16
CA GLN A 238 -15.47 9.33 9.86
C GLN A 238 -14.34 9.87 8.98
N ILE A 239 -13.60 8.98 8.29
CA ILE A 239 -12.52 9.38 7.37
C ILE A 239 -13.10 10.18 6.19
N SER A 240 -14.23 9.73 5.62
CA SER A 240 -14.94 10.45 4.55
C SER A 240 -15.34 11.88 4.94
N LYS A 241 -15.78 12.08 6.21
CA LYS A 241 -16.06 13.44 6.71
C LYS A 241 -14.82 14.31 6.78
N ILE A 242 -13.67 13.75 7.17
CA ILE A 242 -12.39 14.45 7.18
C ILE A 242 -11.96 14.80 5.76
N ALA A 243 -12.01 13.83 4.83
CA ALA A 243 -11.69 14.07 3.42
C ALA A 243 -12.52 15.23 2.85
N LYS A 244 -13.83 15.21 3.05
CA LYS A 244 -14.74 16.28 2.61
C LYS A 244 -14.44 17.64 3.25
N LYS A 245 -14.15 17.66 4.56
CA LYS A 245 -13.80 18.91 5.27
C LYS A 245 -12.51 19.54 4.73
N LEU A 246 -11.55 18.71 4.30
CA LEU A 246 -10.26 19.15 3.75
C LEU A 246 -10.26 19.24 2.22
N ASN A 247 -11.43 19.07 1.58
CA ASN A 247 -11.58 19.08 0.12
C ASN A 247 -10.67 18.06 -0.60
N LEU A 248 -10.51 16.88 0.02
CA LEU A 248 -9.76 15.75 -0.52
C LEU A 248 -10.70 14.77 -1.22
N LEU A 249 -10.20 14.13 -2.26
CA LEU A 249 -10.86 13.02 -2.95
C LEU A 249 -10.90 11.76 -2.08
N GLU A 250 -11.76 10.83 -2.43
CA GLU A 250 -11.88 9.54 -1.76
C GLU A 250 -11.51 8.40 -2.72
N CYS A 251 -10.84 7.37 -2.22
CA CYS A 251 -10.64 6.11 -2.91
C CYS A 251 -10.88 4.93 -1.96
N GLY A 252 -10.71 3.73 -2.46
CA GLY A 252 -10.77 2.54 -1.62
C GLY A 252 -10.43 1.27 -2.36
N GLY A 253 -10.05 0.25 -1.58
CA GLY A 253 -9.69 -1.05 -2.07
C GLY A 253 -9.57 -2.09 -0.97
N SER A 254 -9.41 -3.34 -1.40
CA SER A 254 -9.29 -4.47 -0.48
C SER A 254 -7.88 -4.60 0.12
N ASP A 255 -6.87 -4.08 -0.56
CA ASP A 255 -5.46 -4.34 -0.26
C ASP A 255 -5.18 -5.86 -0.30
N TYR A 256 -5.74 -6.52 -1.32
CA TYR A 256 -5.62 -7.96 -1.56
C TYR A 256 -4.19 -8.37 -1.91
N HIS A 257 -3.70 -9.46 -1.30
CA HIS A 257 -2.36 -10.01 -1.52
C HIS A 257 -2.36 -11.53 -1.75
N GLY A 258 -3.53 -12.14 -1.97
CA GLY A 258 -3.63 -13.60 -2.02
C GLY A 258 -3.27 -14.26 -0.69
N ASP A 259 -2.46 -15.32 -0.75
CA ASP A 259 -2.12 -16.15 0.42
C ASP A 259 -1.27 -15.44 1.48
N ILE A 260 -0.65 -14.31 1.16
CA ILE A 260 0.08 -13.48 2.15
C ILE A 260 -0.87 -12.86 3.16
N LYS A 261 -2.09 -12.47 2.71
CA LYS A 261 -3.17 -11.97 3.57
C LYS A 261 -4.42 -12.84 3.42
N PRO A 262 -4.42 -14.09 3.91
CA PRO A 262 -5.45 -15.10 3.59
C PRO A 262 -6.87 -14.72 4.06
N ASN A 263 -7.00 -13.76 4.96
CA ASN A 263 -8.29 -13.26 5.45
C ASN A 263 -8.82 -12.06 4.64
N ILE A 264 -8.10 -11.60 3.62
CA ILE A 264 -8.49 -10.51 2.74
C ILE A 264 -8.83 -11.10 1.38
N ASN A 265 -10.06 -10.91 0.93
CA ASN A 265 -10.50 -11.34 -0.39
C ASN A 265 -10.61 -10.15 -1.34
N LEU A 266 -10.27 -10.35 -2.61
CA LEU A 266 -10.44 -9.36 -3.66
C LEU A 266 -11.91 -8.94 -3.75
N GLY A 267 -12.19 -7.63 -3.74
CA GLY A 267 -13.55 -7.10 -3.75
C GLY A 267 -14.29 -7.17 -2.42
N PHE A 268 -13.63 -7.60 -1.34
CA PHE A 268 -14.26 -7.72 -0.02
C PHE A 268 -13.59 -6.81 1.01
N GLY A 269 -14.41 -6.31 1.92
CA GLY A 269 -14.01 -5.47 3.03
C GLY A 269 -14.30 -6.10 4.39
N TYR A 270 -14.59 -5.23 5.36
CA TYR A 270 -14.83 -5.58 6.75
C TYR A 270 -15.81 -6.76 6.92
N GLU A 271 -15.46 -7.71 7.80
CA GLU A 271 -16.23 -8.93 8.06
C GLU A 271 -16.54 -9.76 6.80
N ASN A 272 -15.64 -9.74 5.83
CA ASN A 272 -15.79 -10.44 4.56
C ASN A 272 -17.07 -10.05 3.79
N SER A 273 -17.55 -8.83 3.98
CA SER A 273 -18.65 -8.25 3.21
C SER A 273 -18.11 -7.69 1.90
N PRO A 274 -18.89 -7.67 0.79
CA PRO A 274 -18.47 -7.00 -0.44
C PRO A 274 -18.02 -5.55 -0.15
N ILE A 275 -16.83 -5.19 -0.60
CA ILE A 275 -16.35 -3.82 -0.47
C ILE A 275 -17.26 -2.92 -1.32
N LYS A 276 -17.74 -1.84 -0.71
CA LYS A 276 -18.68 -0.93 -1.38
C LYS A 276 -17.99 0.38 -1.70
N VAL A 277 -16.96 0.30 -2.55
CA VAL A 277 -16.29 1.49 -3.08
C VAL A 277 -17.12 1.99 -4.28
N PRO A 278 -17.76 3.17 -4.18
CA PRO A 278 -18.61 3.67 -5.26
C PRO A 278 -17.79 4.04 -6.49
N TYR A 279 -18.30 3.73 -7.69
CA TYR A 279 -17.66 4.15 -8.94
C TYR A 279 -17.58 5.69 -9.07
N THR A 280 -18.43 6.43 -8.35
CA THR A 280 -18.37 7.90 -8.30
C THR A 280 -17.02 8.41 -7.78
N PHE A 281 -16.34 7.69 -6.90
CA PHE A 281 -14.98 8.06 -6.47
C PHE A 281 -14.01 8.10 -7.67
N LEU A 282 -14.10 7.11 -8.55
CA LEU A 282 -13.27 7.10 -9.76
C LEU A 282 -13.66 8.21 -10.73
N ASN A 283 -14.94 8.56 -10.84
CA ASN A 283 -15.37 9.71 -11.66
C ASN A 283 -14.76 11.02 -11.14
N ASP A 284 -14.80 11.25 -9.82
CA ASP A 284 -14.22 12.44 -9.19
C ASP A 284 -12.70 12.49 -9.42
N MET A 285 -12.02 11.32 -9.33
CA MET A 285 -10.60 11.20 -9.65
C MET A 285 -10.28 11.52 -11.10
N LYS A 286 -11.07 11.02 -12.05
CA LYS A 286 -10.92 11.33 -13.51
C LYS A 286 -11.12 12.79 -13.80
N GLU A 287 -12.15 13.40 -13.20
CA GLU A 287 -12.41 14.84 -13.36
C GLU A 287 -11.21 15.66 -12.85
N LYS A 288 -10.71 15.32 -11.66
CA LYS A 288 -9.54 16.00 -11.09
C LYS A 288 -8.29 15.80 -11.94
N HIS A 289 -8.03 14.57 -12.40
CA HIS A 289 -6.90 14.26 -13.26
C HIS A 289 -6.96 15.03 -14.59
N GLY A 290 -8.13 15.16 -15.20
CA GLY A 290 -8.33 15.94 -16.42
C GLY A 290 -8.07 17.46 -16.26
N GLN A 291 -7.88 17.94 -15.03
CA GLN A 291 -7.55 19.35 -14.71
C GLN A 291 -6.03 19.57 -14.51
N LEU A 292 -5.20 18.50 -14.49
CA LEU A 292 -3.74 18.56 -14.34
C LEU A 292 -3.02 18.68 -15.68
#